data_08a16c9f4b240a05e32a82483e839d0f
#
_entry.id   08a16c9f4b240a05e32a82483e839d0f
#
_cell.length_a   1.000
_cell.length_b   1.000
_cell.length_c   1.000
_cell.angle_alpha   90.00
_cell.angle_beta   90.00
_cell.angle_gamma   90.00
#
_symmetry.space_group_name_H-M   'P 1'
#
loop_
_entity.id
_entity.type
_entity.pdbx_description
1 polymer ?
#
loop_
_entity_poly.entity_id
_entity_poly.type
_entity_poly.pdbx_seq_one_letter_code
_entity_poly.pdbx_strand_id
1 'polypeptide(L)'
;RQRAAEVVAELFGTEAVHEGAYYGIWSARDREGKKWKFMSDGSIDTQRKSGGRIVSADGEYSTEMVSPKLSYDEMGKLQEVVRCLRRHGGFVNESCGQHVHVDASNHTPQSLKNALTIMYAKEDILFKALKVQERREYSYCQKVRPEVLEKIRKMPNKSITMDRVRNVWYGGRDGSHTHYDHTRYYALNLHAVFSKGTLEWRCFESTLHAGKVRANITLAL
;
A
#
# COMPACT_ATOMS: atom_id res chain seq x y z
N ARG A 1 15.36 9.77 1.15
CA ARG A 1 14.62 9.58 2.41
C ARG A 1 14.74 10.81 3.30
N GLN A 2 15.97 11.20 3.66
CA GLN A 2 16.23 12.37 4.50
C GLN A 2 15.56 13.63 3.93
N ARG A 3 15.84 13.96 2.67
CA ARG A 3 15.25 15.16 2.03
C ARG A 3 13.73 15.13 1.99
N ALA A 4 13.11 13.95 1.79
CA ALA A 4 11.67 13.81 1.82
C ALA A 4 11.09 14.08 3.23
N ALA A 5 11.76 13.60 4.28
CA ALA A 5 11.38 13.90 5.66
C ALA A 5 11.54 15.38 6.00
N GLU A 6 12.65 16.00 5.59
CA GLU A 6 12.93 17.43 5.81
C GLU A 6 11.85 18.33 5.20
N VAL A 7 11.47 18.11 3.93
CA VAL A 7 10.44 18.94 3.29
C VAL A 7 9.05 18.73 3.89
N VAL A 8 8.75 17.54 4.42
CA VAL A 8 7.48 17.30 5.12
C VAL A 8 7.51 17.87 6.54
N ALA A 9 8.65 17.83 7.21
CA ALA A 9 8.85 18.49 8.49
C ALA A 9 8.69 20.02 8.35
N GLU A 10 9.29 20.63 7.32
CA GLU A 10 9.12 22.03 6.98
C GLU A 10 7.65 22.40 6.73
N LEU A 11 6.91 21.58 5.97
CA LEU A 11 5.49 21.77 5.72
C LEU A 11 4.65 21.85 7.02
N PHE A 12 5.04 21.07 8.03
CA PHE A 12 4.31 21.00 9.30
C PHE A 12 4.89 21.90 10.40
N GLY A 13 6.05 22.53 10.15
CA GLY A 13 6.76 23.35 11.15
C GLY A 13 7.39 22.49 12.26
N THR A 14 7.90 21.31 11.91
CA THR A 14 8.51 20.34 12.83
C THR A 14 9.93 19.98 12.35
N GLU A 15 10.57 19.03 13.00
CA GLU A 15 11.91 18.56 12.62
C GLU A 15 11.88 17.16 12.04
N ALA A 16 12.76 16.89 11.07
CA ALA A 16 13.01 15.57 10.55
C ALA A 16 13.95 14.80 11.51
N VAL A 17 13.59 13.56 11.81
CA VAL A 17 14.33 12.70 12.74
C VAL A 17 14.81 11.44 12.01
N HIS A 18 16.10 11.13 12.15
CA HIS A 18 16.64 9.84 11.74
C HIS A 18 16.37 8.81 12.83
N GLU A 19 15.56 7.79 12.51
CA GLU A 19 15.14 6.80 13.51
C GLU A 19 16.11 5.62 13.64
N GLY A 20 17.22 5.64 12.90
CA GLY A 20 18.09 4.49 12.79
C GLY A 20 17.40 3.35 12.01
N ALA A 21 17.69 2.12 12.38
CA ALA A 21 17.20 0.90 11.78
C ALA A 21 17.77 0.55 10.40
N TYR A 22 17.66 -0.74 10.07
CA TYR A 22 18.19 -1.38 8.87
C TYR A 22 17.74 -0.71 7.55
N TYR A 23 16.54 -0.14 7.52
CA TYR A 23 15.98 0.52 6.33
C TYR A 23 16.30 2.02 6.23
N GLY A 24 17.16 2.58 7.08
CA GLY A 24 17.50 4.00 7.08
C GLY A 24 16.26 4.88 7.16
N ILE A 25 15.42 4.67 8.18
CA ILE A 25 14.14 5.33 8.35
C ILE A 25 14.36 6.78 8.80
N TRP A 26 13.75 7.71 8.07
CA TRP A 26 13.55 9.09 8.47
C TRP A 26 12.08 9.34 8.75
N SER A 27 11.78 10.28 9.65
CA SER A 27 10.41 10.64 9.96
C SER A 27 10.24 12.14 10.15
N ALA A 28 9.00 12.60 9.96
CA ALA A 28 8.53 13.91 10.34
C ALA A 28 7.21 13.75 11.10
N ARG A 29 6.93 14.64 12.05
CA ARG A 29 5.63 14.67 12.72
C ARG A 29 4.75 15.75 12.12
N ASP A 30 3.45 15.48 11.99
CA ASP A 30 2.50 16.54 11.70
C ASP A 30 2.15 17.34 12.96
N ARG A 31 1.29 18.35 12.81
CA ARG A 31 0.91 19.26 13.92
C ARG A 31 0.17 18.55 15.06
N GLU A 32 -0.45 17.40 14.79
CA GLU A 32 -1.09 16.54 15.78
C GLU A 32 -0.13 15.48 16.36
N GLY A 33 1.16 15.54 15.99
CA GLY A 33 2.18 14.63 16.46
C GLY A 33 2.20 13.27 15.76
N LYS A 34 1.36 13.04 14.75
CA LYS A 34 1.33 11.79 13.98
C LYS A 34 2.58 11.67 13.12
N LYS A 35 3.17 10.49 13.07
CA LYS A 35 4.47 10.24 12.44
C LYS A 35 4.33 9.80 11.00
N TRP A 36 4.91 10.58 10.08
CA TRP A 36 5.11 10.27 8.68
C TRP A 36 6.50 9.67 8.50
N LYS A 37 6.62 8.50 7.90
CA LYS A 37 7.89 7.79 7.74
C LYS A 37 8.32 7.76 6.28
N PHE A 38 9.63 7.79 6.08
CA PHE A 38 10.31 7.71 4.80
C PHE A 38 11.38 6.65 4.89
N MET A 39 11.19 5.54 4.19
CA MET A 39 12.06 4.37 4.32
C MET A 39 12.50 3.84 2.95
N SER A 40 13.51 2.99 2.95
CA SER A 40 13.96 2.33 1.73
C SER A 40 12.96 1.25 1.31
N ASP A 41 12.69 1.17 0.02
CA ASP A 41 11.99 0.04 -0.60
C ASP A 41 12.90 -0.56 -1.69
N GLY A 42 13.32 -1.81 -1.48
CA GLY A 42 14.20 -2.53 -2.41
C GLY A 42 13.54 -2.97 -3.71
N SER A 43 12.21 -2.82 -3.83
CA SER A 43 11.49 -3.13 -5.08
C SER A 43 11.50 -1.99 -6.09
N ILE A 44 11.93 -0.79 -5.69
CA ILE A 44 11.97 0.39 -6.54
C ILE A 44 13.22 0.37 -7.44
N ASP A 45 13.03 0.48 -8.74
CA ASP A 45 14.10 0.77 -9.71
C ASP A 45 14.56 2.23 -9.52
N THR A 46 15.62 2.40 -8.75
CA THR A 46 16.03 3.69 -8.23
C THR A 46 16.59 4.61 -9.30
N GLN A 47 16.09 5.82 -9.36
CA GLN A 47 16.43 6.82 -10.36
C GLN A 47 16.61 8.21 -9.73
N ARG A 48 17.40 9.07 -10.40
CA ARG A 48 17.55 10.48 -10.05
C ARG A 48 17.52 11.38 -11.29
N LYS A 49 17.22 12.66 -11.08
CA LYS A 49 17.37 13.68 -12.12
C LYS A 49 18.82 14.20 -12.12
N SER A 50 19.44 14.22 -13.30
CA SER A 50 20.79 14.75 -13.51
C SER A 50 20.86 15.41 -14.87
N GLY A 51 21.25 16.67 -14.95
CA GLY A 51 21.34 17.42 -16.20
C GLY A 51 20.04 17.45 -17.03
N GLY A 52 18.87 17.52 -16.38
CA GLY A 52 17.56 17.48 -17.05
C GLY A 52 17.09 16.10 -17.52
N ARG A 53 17.88 15.05 -17.28
CA ARG A 53 17.55 13.65 -17.65
C ARG A 53 17.30 12.80 -16.40
N ILE A 54 16.55 11.72 -16.57
CA ILE A 54 16.38 10.68 -15.55
C ILE A 54 17.44 9.62 -15.80
N VAL A 55 18.23 9.31 -14.77
CA VAL A 55 19.32 8.32 -14.82
C VAL A 55 19.17 7.35 -13.64
N SER A 56 19.72 6.15 -13.76
CA SER A 56 19.80 5.19 -12.66
C SER A 56 20.55 5.80 -11.46
N ALA A 57 20.18 5.38 -10.27
CA ALA A 57 20.79 5.87 -9.03
C ALA A 57 20.93 4.71 -8.02
N ASP A 58 21.68 4.97 -6.95
CA ASP A 58 21.82 4.04 -5.84
C ASP A 58 20.59 4.05 -4.90
N GLY A 59 20.59 3.16 -3.92
CA GLY A 59 19.47 2.97 -3.00
C GLY A 59 19.16 4.19 -2.11
N GLU A 60 20.00 5.22 -2.05
CA GLU A 60 19.71 6.43 -1.27
C GLU A 60 18.56 7.24 -1.88
N TYR A 61 18.36 7.09 -3.19
CA TYR A 61 17.26 7.73 -3.91
C TYR A 61 15.93 6.93 -3.84
N SER A 62 15.94 5.70 -3.31
CA SER A 62 14.71 4.96 -3.04
C SER A 62 13.99 5.54 -1.82
N THR A 63 12.69 5.81 -1.95
CA THR A 63 11.88 6.32 -0.83
C THR A 63 10.45 5.79 -0.92
N GLU A 64 10.05 4.99 0.06
CA GLU A 64 8.67 4.72 0.37
C GLU A 64 8.18 5.70 1.44
N MET A 65 7.10 6.42 1.17
CA MET A 65 6.41 7.24 2.16
C MET A 65 5.30 6.43 2.81
N VAL A 66 5.37 6.28 4.13
CA VAL A 66 4.33 5.63 4.94
C VAL A 66 3.61 6.71 5.78
N SER A 67 2.33 6.92 5.47
CA SER A 67 1.49 7.83 6.26
C SER A 67 1.18 7.25 7.64
N PRO A 68 0.89 8.08 8.65
CA PRO A 68 0.21 7.61 9.85
C PRO A 68 -1.20 7.10 9.53
N LYS A 69 -1.87 6.50 10.51
CA LYS A 69 -3.32 6.22 10.39
C LYS A 69 -4.08 7.55 10.29
N LEU A 70 -4.81 7.71 9.20
CA LEU A 70 -5.57 8.92 8.89
C LEU A 70 -7.06 8.59 8.85
N SER A 71 -7.89 9.50 9.32
CA SER A 71 -9.33 9.51 9.04
C SER A 71 -9.59 10.08 7.64
N TYR A 72 -10.79 9.90 7.11
CA TYR A 72 -11.14 10.45 5.80
C TYR A 72 -11.08 11.99 5.76
N ASP A 73 -11.39 12.65 6.88
CA ASP A 73 -11.33 14.11 7.01
C ASP A 73 -9.88 14.65 6.90
N GLU A 74 -8.89 13.81 7.14
CA GLU A 74 -7.47 14.16 7.00
C GLU A 74 -6.91 13.99 5.58
N MET A 75 -7.76 13.64 4.61
CA MET A 75 -7.32 13.48 3.21
C MET A 75 -6.70 14.78 2.63
N GLY A 76 -7.16 15.94 3.08
CA GLY A 76 -6.54 17.23 2.74
C GLY A 76 -5.07 17.30 3.11
N LYS A 77 -4.72 16.87 4.32
CA LYS A 77 -3.35 16.81 4.84
C LYS A 77 -2.47 15.88 3.99
N LEU A 78 -2.94 14.66 3.68
CA LEU A 78 -2.24 13.73 2.80
C LEU A 78 -1.98 14.36 1.41
N GLN A 79 -2.99 15.03 0.85
CA GLN A 79 -2.86 15.70 -0.43
C GLN A 79 -1.82 16.83 -0.42
N GLU A 80 -1.69 17.56 0.70
CA GLU A 80 -0.66 18.60 0.88
C GLU A 80 0.74 17.99 0.93
N VAL A 81 0.94 16.90 1.68
CA VAL A 81 2.21 16.16 1.70
C VAL A 81 2.61 15.69 0.30
N VAL A 82 1.69 15.09 -0.44
CA VAL A 82 1.95 14.63 -1.82
C VAL A 82 2.34 15.80 -2.75
N ARG A 83 1.65 16.94 -2.64
CA ARG A 83 2.00 18.15 -3.41
C ARG A 83 3.35 18.70 -3.01
N CYS A 84 3.65 18.71 -1.71
CA CYS A 84 4.93 19.16 -1.17
C CYS A 84 6.09 18.34 -1.74
N LEU A 85 6.01 17.00 -1.64
CA LEU A 85 7.03 16.10 -2.19
C LEU A 85 7.22 16.30 -3.69
N ARG A 86 6.13 16.45 -4.46
CA ARG A 86 6.21 16.71 -5.90
C ARG A 86 6.91 18.04 -6.22
N ARG A 87 6.57 19.12 -5.51
CA ARG A 87 7.19 20.45 -5.71
C ARG A 87 8.70 20.44 -5.43
N HIS A 88 9.12 19.60 -4.50
CA HIS A 88 10.53 19.46 -4.13
C HIS A 88 11.29 18.39 -4.94
N GLY A 89 10.73 18.02 -6.11
CA GLY A 89 11.43 17.21 -7.10
C GLY A 89 11.21 15.70 -6.98
N GLY A 90 10.35 15.26 -6.06
CA GLY A 90 9.90 13.87 -6.03
C GLY A 90 9.26 13.45 -7.35
N PHE A 91 9.49 12.22 -7.78
CA PHE A 91 8.84 11.61 -8.94
C PHE A 91 8.70 10.10 -8.71
N VAL A 92 7.88 9.48 -9.52
CA VAL A 92 7.62 8.02 -9.50
C VAL A 92 7.91 7.44 -10.88
N ASN A 93 8.18 6.14 -10.92
CA ASN A 93 8.34 5.36 -12.14
C ASN A 93 7.46 4.09 -12.07
N GLU A 94 7.55 3.24 -13.08
CA GLU A 94 6.73 2.03 -13.24
C GLU A 94 6.93 0.98 -12.13
N SER A 95 8.06 1.02 -11.40
CA SER A 95 8.31 0.12 -10.28
C SER A 95 7.60 0.54 -9.00
N CYS A 96 7.12 1.79 -8.93
CA CYS A 96 6.49 2.34 -7.73
C CYS A 96 5.01 1.96 -7.66
N GLY A 97 4.55 1.55 -6.48
CA GLY A 97 3.14 1.28 -6.19
C GLY A 97 2.57 2.18 -5.10
N GLN A 98 1.25 2.34 -5.10
CA GLN A 98 0.51 2.91 -3.97
C GLN A 98 -0.27 1.78 -3.29
N HIS A 99 -0.02 1.54 -2.02
CA HIS A 99 -0.77 0.60 -1.20
C HIS A 99 -1.73 1.37 -0.30
N VAL A 100 -2.97 0.89 -0.18
CA VAL A 100 -3.97 1.48 0.71
C VAL A 100 -4.37 0.44 1.74
N HIS A 101 -4.10 0.73 3.00
CA HIS A 101 -4.50 -0.08 4.14
C HIS A 101 -5.74 0.53 4.78
N VAL A 102 -6.84 -0.21 4.78
CA VAL A 102 -8.10 0.16 5.44
C VAL A 102 -8.22 -0.66 6.72
N ASP A 103 -8.68 -0.05 7.81
CA ASP A 103 -8.92 -0.77 9.06
C ASP A 103 -9.87 -1.94 8.85
N ALA A 104 -9.46 -3.12 9.28
CA ALA A 104 -10.25 -4.35 9.13
C ALA A 104 -10.98 -4.76 10.42
N SER A 105 -10.96 -3.96 11.48
CA SER A 105 -11.57 -4.29 12.78
C SER A 105 -13.08 -4.55 12.68
N ASN A 106 -13.76 -3.90 11.74
CA ASN A 106 -15.19 -4.07 11.50
C ASN A 106 -15.53 -5.17 10.48
N HIS A 107 -14.51 -5.81 9.90
CA HIS A 107 -14.75 -6.89 8.95
C HIS A 107 -15.09 -8.21 9.65
N THR A 108 -16.21 -8.79 9.23
CA THR A 108 -16.58 -10.16 9.58
C THR A 108 -16.05 -11.15 8.55
N PRO A 109 -15.98 -12.45 8.84
CA PRO A 109 -15.63 -13.47 7.85
C PRO A 109 -16.52 -13.39 6.58
N GLN A 110 -17.79 -13.07 6.77
CA GLN A 110 -18.74 -12.92 5.67
C GLN A 110 -18.41 -11.68 4.81
N SER A 111 -18.07 -10.56 5.43
CA SER A 111 -17.72 -9.34 4.67
C SER A 111 -16.41 -9.53 3.90
N LEU A 112 -15.41 -10.26 4.45
CA LEU A 112 -14.20 -10.61 3.71
C LEU A 112 -14.48 -11.55 2.52
N LYS A 113 -15.36 -12.54 2.70
CA LYS A 113 -15.84 -13.39 1.60
C LYS A 113 -16.50 -12.56 0.50
N ASN A 114 -17.34 -11.58 0.88
CA ASN A 114 -18.00 -10.70 -0.07
C ASN A 114 -16.99 -9.80 -0.80
N ALA A 115 -16.05 -9.18 -0.07
CA ALA A 115 -15.00 -8.34 -0.65
C ALA A 115 -14.17 -9.10 -1.69
N LEU A 116 -13.71 -10.32 -1.36
CA LEU A 116 -12.99 -11.17 -2.30
C LEU A 116 -13.84 -11.54 -3.53
N THR A 117 -15.12 -11.84 -3.32
CA THR A 117 -16.02 -12.21 -4.42
C THR A 117 -16.26 -11.04 -5.36
N ILE A 118 -16.47 -9.84 -4.82
CA ILE A 118 -16.63 -8.59 -5.59
C ILE A 118 -15.34 -8.27 -6.33
N MET A 119 -14.21 -8.31 -5.63
CA MET A 119 -12.90 -8.03 -6.23
C MET A 119 -12.65 -8.98 -7.41
N TYR A 120 -12.75 -10.30 -7.22
CA TYR A 120 -12.54 -11.25 -8.28
C TYR A 120 -13.44 -11.01 -9.50
N ALA A 121 -14.72 -10.67 -9.28
CA ALA A 121 -15.64 -10.39 -10.36
C ALA A 121 -15.33 -9.09 -11.12
N LYS A 122 -14.51 -8.20 -10.55
CA LYS A 122 -14.21 -6.88 -11.10
C LYS A 122 -12.72 -6.64 -11.38
N GLU A 123 -11.84 -7.59 -11.05
CA GLU A 123 -10.38 -7.41 -11.19
C GLU A 123 -9.98 -6.98 -12.60
N ASP A 124 -10.50 -7.63 -13.64
CA ASP A 124 -10.16 -7.29 -15.03
C ASP A 124 -10.54 -5.85 -15.39
N ILE A 125 -11.74 -5.42 -14.98
CA ILE A 125 -12.23 -4.07 -15.22
C ILE A 125 -11.40 -3.06 -14.43
N LEU A 126 -11.13 -3.36 -13.15
CA LEU A 126 -10.33 -2.49 -12.28
C LEU A 126 -8.90 -2.36 -12.79
N PHE A 127 -8.24 -3.46 -13.16
CA PHE A 127 -6.87 -3.44 -13.65
C PHE A 127 -6.76 -2.64 -14.95
N LYS A 128 -7.71 -2.81 -15.86
CA LYS A 128 -7.78 -2.03 -17.09
C LYS A 128 -8.03 -0.54 -16.82
N ALA A 129 -8.98 -0.21 -15.94
CA ALA A 129 -9.31 1.17 -15.59
C ALA A 129 -8.17 1.88 -14.85
N LEU A 130 -7.48 1.19 -13.95
CA LEU A 130 -6.33 1.68 -13.18
C LEU A 130 -5.04 1.65 -13.99
N LYS A 131 -5.05 1.04 -15.19
CA LYS A 131 -3.88 0.84 -16.06
C LYS A 131 -2.74 0.12 -15.35
N VAL A 132 -3.08 -0.92 -14.58
CA VAL A 132 -2.08 -1.73 -13.87
C VAL A 132 -1.10 -2.32 -14.88
N GLN A 133 0.20 -2.11 -14.63
CA GLN A 133 1.25 -2.62 -15.50
C GLN A 133 1.37 -4.15 -15.35
N GLU A 134 1.58 -4.87 -16.46
CA GLU A 134 1.73 -6.33 -16.46
C GLU A 134 2.81 -6.82 -15.48
N ARG A 135 3.95 -6.11 -15.40
CA ARG A 135 5.02 -6.39 -14.44
C ARG A 135 4.49 -6.39 -12.99
N ARG A 136 3.63 -5.44 -12.65
CA ARG A 136 3.06 -5.34 -11.30
C ARG A 136 2.00 -6.40 -11.05
N GLU A 137 1.12 -6.65 -12.03
CA GLU A 137 0.15 -7.74 -11.96
C GLU A 137 0.84 -9.06 -11.69
N TYR A 138 1.93 -9.35 -12.38
CA TYR A 138 2.68 -10.60 -12.20
C TYR A 138 3.38 -10.69 -10.84
N SER A 139 3.98 -9.60 -10.33
CA SER A 139 4.91 -9.66 -9.20
C SER A 139 4.34 -9.15 -7.89
N TYR A 140 3.50 -8.10 -7.90
CA TYR A 140 3.19 -7.31 -6.69
C TYR A 140 1.71 -7.13 -6.39
N CYS A 141 0.83 -7.37 -7.37
CA CYS A 141 -0.61 -7.24 -7.20
C CYS A 141 -1.36 -8.26 -8.06
N GLN A 142 -1.04 -9.53 -7.86
CA GLN A 142 -1.64 -10.66 -8.58
C GLN A 142 -3.15 -10.72 -8.33
N LYS A 143 -3.89 -11.21 -9.31
CA LYS A 143 -5.31 -11.53 -9.12
C LYS A 143 -5.48 -12.69 -8.15
N VAL A 144 -6.58 -12.69 -7.41
CA VAL A 144 -6.89 -13.79 -6.50
C VAL A 144 -7.03 -15.10 -7.27
N ARG A 145 -6.39 -16.14 -6.78
CA ARG A 145 -6.48 -17.47 -7.42
C ARG A 145 -7.90 -18.02 -7.35
N PRO A 146 -8.44 -18.53 -8.48
CA PRO A 146 -9.79 -19.08 -8.54
C PRO A 146 -10.07 -20.14 -7.47
N GLU A 147 -9.07 -20.99 -7.17
CA GLU A 147 -9.22 -22.09 -6.20
C GLU A 147 -9.40 -21.57 -4.77
N VAL A 148 -8.72 -20.48 -4.41
CA VAL A 148 -8.86 -19.83 -3.09
C VAL A 148 -10.25 -19.23 -2.97
N LEU A 149 -10.68 -18.49 -4.00
CA LEU A 149 -12.00 -17.88 -4.02
C LEU A 149 -13.11 -18.95 -3.95
N GLU A 150 -13.01 -20.00 -4.75
CA GLU A 150 -14.02 -21.06 -4.80
C GLU A 150 -14.19 -21.74 -3.44
N LYS A 151 -13.09 -22.07 -2.77
CA LYS A 151 -13.12 -22.63 -1.41
C LYS A 151 -13.79 -21.69 -0.41
N ILE A 152 -13.49 -20.40 -0.47
CA ILE A 152 -14.10 -19.40 0.42
C ILE A 152 -15.60 -19.23 0.08
N ARG A 153 -15.97 -19.18 -1.19
CA ARG A 153 -17.38 -19.04 -1.62
C ARG A 153 -18.25 -20.23 -1.21
N LYS A 154 -17.72 -21.45 -1.23
CA LYS A 154 -18.42 -22.66 -0.80
C LYS A 154 -18.63 -22.75 0.71
N MET A 155 -17.97 -21.90 1.53
CA MET A 155 -18.23 -21.89 2.97
C MET A 155 -19.65 -21.40 3.26
N PRO A 156 -20.47 -22.17 4.02
CA PRO A 156 -21.78 -21.69 4.41
C PRO A 156 -21.69 -20.47 5.33
N ASN A 157 -22.54 -19.47 5.10
CA ASN A 157 -22.50 -18.23 5.86
C ASN A 157 -22.68 -18.42 7.38
N LYS A 158 -23.44 -19.43 7.79
CA LYS A 158 -23.68 -19.75 9.21
C LYS A 158 -22.46 -20.34 9.93
N SER A 159 -21.49 -20.90 9.18
CA SER A 159 -20.32 -21.60 9.74
C SER A 159 -18.98 -21.01 9.31
N ILE A 160 -18.97 -19.90 8.58
CA ILE A 160 -17.74 -19.22 8.21
C ILE A 160 -17.13 -18.54 9.43
N THR A 161 -15.83 -18.75 9.66
CA THR A 161 -15.06 -18.10 10.73
C THR A 161 -13.80 -17.48 10.17
N MET A 162 -13.19 -16.54 10.91
CA MET A 162 -11.90 -15.95 10.53
C MET A 162 -10.81 -16.99 10.35
N ASP A 163 -10.77 -17.99 11.23
CA ASP A 163 -9.78 -19.08 11.16
C ASP A 163 -9.96 -19.93 9.90
N ARG A 164 -11.20 -20.21 9.50
CA ARG A 164 -11.46 -20.93 8.24
C ARG A 164 -11.05 -20.13 7.02
N VAL A 165 -11.34 -18.83 6.99
CA VAL A 165 -10.90 -17.94 5.90
C VAL A 165 -9.36 -17.89 5.87
N ARG A 166 -8.71 -17.69 7.02
CA ARG A 166 -7.25 -17.70 7.15
C ARG A 166 -6.63 -19.00 6.66
N ASN A 167 -7.17 -20.14 7.11
CA ASN A 167 -6.68 -21.46 6.70
C ASN A 167 -6.75 -21.67 5.17
N VAL A 168 -7.84 -21.26 4.53
CA VAL A 168 -7.97 -21.36 3.06
C VAL A 168 -7.05 -20.37 2.36
N TRP A 169 -6.92 -19.13 2.88
CA TRP A 169 -6.03 -18.11 2.32
C TRP A 169 -4.59 -18.60 2.23
N TYR A 170 -4.11 -19.24 3.28
CA TYR A 170 -2.74 -19.77 3.35
C TYR A 170 -2.59 -21.21 2.86
N GLY A 171 -3.64 -21.84 2.36
CA GLY A 171 -3.57 -23.21 1.85
C GLY A 171 -3.33 -24.29 2.90
N GLY A 172 -3.87 -24.11 4.11
CA GLY A 172 -3.77 -25.07 5.20
C GLY A 172 -2.56 -24.90 6.13
N ARG A 173 -1.70 -23.91 5.88
CA ARG A 173 -0.57 -23.54 6.76
C ARG A 173 -0.86 -22.25 7.52
N ASP A 174 -0.08 -21.92 8.53
CA ASP A 174 -0.12 -20.59 9.15
C ASP A 174 0.98 -19.70 8.55
N GLY A 175 0.58 -18.81 7.64
CA GLY A 175 1.45 -17.83 7.01
C GLY A 175 1.38 -16.45 7.64
N SER A 176 0.53 -16.24 8.65
CA SER A 176 0.23 -14.90 9.21
C SER A 176 1.46 -14.21 9.82
N HIS A 177 2.41 -14.98 10.32
CA HIS A 177 3.66 -14.48 10.91
C HIS A 177 4.83 -14.39 9.91
N THR A 178 4.62 -14.80 8.67
CA THR A 178 5.68 -14.79 7.63
C THR A 178 5.65 -13.48 6.87
N HIS A 179 6.61 -12.59 7.14
CA HIS A 179 6.64 -11.23 6.57
C HIS A 179 6.51 -11.21 5.03
N TYR A 180 7.21 -12.12 4.34
CA TYR A 180 7.20 -12.24 2.88
C TYR A 180 6.35 -13.41 2.38
N ASP A 181 5.25 -13.74 3.07
CA ASP A 181 4.34 -14.76 2.55
C ASP A 181 3.85 -14.37 1.16
N HIS A 182 3.85 -15.32 0.21
CA HIS A 182 3.49 -15.04 -1.19
C HIS A 182 2.06 -14.52 -1.36
N THR A 183 1.15 -14.85 -0.42
CA THR A 183 -0.23 -14.37 -0.46
C THR A 183 -0.38 -12.87 -0.21
N ARG A 184 0.68 -12.20 0.27
CA ARG A 184 0.70 -10.73 0.40
C ARG A 184 0.65 -10.01 -0.95
N TYR A 185 1.01 -10.69 -2.04
CA TYR A 185 1.11 -10.09 -3.37
C TYR A 185 -0.19 -10.13 -4.17
N TYR A 186 -1.32 -10.46 -3.57
CA TYR A 186 -2.62 -10.28 -4.21
C TYR A 186 -3.06 -8.82 -4.22
N ALA A 187 -3.80 -8.42 -5.27
CA ALA A 187 -4.31 -7.06 -5.44
C ALA A 187 -5.19 -6.62 -4.28
N LEU A 188 -6.07 -7.52 -3.80
CA LEU A 188 -6.75 -7.40 -2.52
C LEU A 188 -6.10 -8.38 -1.54
N ASN A 189 -5.29 -7.86 -0.65
CA ASN A 189 -4.42 -8.65 0.20
C ASN A 189 -5.04 -8.89 1.60
N LEU A 190 -5.48 -10.13 1.84
CA LEU A 190 -5.97 -10.54 3.16
C LEU A 190 -4.84 -10.95 4.12
N HIS A 191 -3.61 -11.19 3.63
CA HIS A 191 -2.49 -11.40 4.55
C HIS A 191 -2.34 -10.22 5.54
N ALA A 192 -2.59 -9.00 5.07
CA ALA A 192 -2.58 -7.82 5.93
C ALA A 192 -3.69 -7.84 7.01
N VAL A 193 -4.84 -8.48 6.75
CA VAL A 193 -5.89 -8.67 7.76
C VAL A 193 -5.37 -9.53 8.92
N PHE A 194 -4.69 -10.64 8.59
CA PHE A 194 -4.23 -11.60 9.59
C PHE A 194 -2.93 -11.20 10.28
N SER A 195 -2.11 -10.36 9.65
CA SER A 195 -0.79 -9.95 10.19
C SER A 195 -0.77 -8.53 10.76
N LYS A 196 -1.64 -7.63 10.31
CA LYS A 196 -1.62 -6.19 10.65
C LYS A 196 -2.99 -5.64 11.07
N GLY A 197 -4.08 -6.40 10.92
CA GLY A 197 -5.44 -5.95 11.18
C GLY A 197 -5.99 -4.96 10.13
N THR A 198 -5.47 -4.99 8.90
CA THR A 198 -5.90 -4.09 7.81
C THR A 198 -6.22 -4.87 6.54
N LEU A 199 -7.22 -4.44 5.78
CA LEU A 199 -7.44 -4.89 4.40
C LEU A 199 -6.57 -4.02 3.48
N GLU A 200 -5.65 -4.64 2.73
CA GLU A 200 -4.71 -3.91 1.89
C GLU A 200 -5.07 -4.01 0.41
N TRP A 201 -5.17 -2.86 -0.25
CA TRP A 201 -5.28 -2.76 -1.71
C TRP A 201 -3.91 -2.44 -2.31
N ARG A 202 -3.44 -3.27 -3.25
CA ARG A 202 -2.10 -3.17 -3.85
C ARG A 202 -2.10 -2.85 -5.35
N CYS A 203 -3.27 -2.78 -5.97
CA CYS A 203 -3.42 -2.64 -7.42
C CYS A 203 -3.20 -1.21 -7.96
N PHE A 204 -2.99 -0.22 -7.10
CA PHE A 204 -2.81 1.15 -7.57
C PHE A 204 -1.37 1.43 -8.00
N GLU A 205 -1.23 2.02 -9.19
CA GLU A 205 0.03 2.62 -9.61
C GLU A 205 0.37 3.82 -8.74
N SER A 206 1.66 3.99 -8.43
CA SER A 206 2.08 5.16 -7.65
C SER A 206 1.91 6.45 -8.43
N THR A 207 1.61 7.53 -7.71
CA THR A 207 1.44 8.85 -8.30
C THR A 207 1.72 9.95 -7.28
N LEU A 208 2.32 11.05 -7.73
CA LEU A 208 2.40 12.30 -6.97
C LEU A 208 1.33 13.32 -7.40
N HIS A 209 0.25 12.86 -8.03
CA HIS A 209 -0.94 13.67 -8.28
C HIS A 209 -1.92 13.51 -7.12
N ALA A 210 -2.00 14.51 -6.25
CA ALA A 210 -2.79 14.47 -5.02
C ALA A 210 -4.28 14.09 -5.21
N GLY A 211 -4.89 14.48 -6.34
CA GLY A 211 -6.26 14.09 -6.70
C GLY A 211 -6.37 12.60 -7.01
N LYS A 212 -5.40 12.02 -7.72
CA LYS A 212 -5.38 10.57 -8.00
C LYS A 212 -5.15 9.77 -6.72
N VAL A 213 -4.25 10.21 -5.85
CA VAL A 213 -4.03 9.55 -4.54
C VAL A 213 -5.35 9.48 -3.75
N ARG A 214 -6.08 10.61 -3.66
CA ARG A 214 -7.38 10.62 -3.01
C ARG A 214 -8.39 9.70 -3.69
N ALA A 215 -8.47 9.72 -5.02
CA ALA A 215 -9.40 8.85 -5.78
C ALA A 215 -9.12 7.36 -5.53
N ASN A 216 -7.84 6.94 -5.51
CA ASN A 216 -7.46 5.56 -5.21
C ASN A 216 -7.89 5.15 -3.79
N ILE A 217 -7.71 6.05 -2.81
CA ILE A 217 -8.13 5.79 -1.43
C ILE A 217 -9.66 5.70 -1.34
N THR A 218 -10.37 6.63 -1.99
CA THR A 218 -11.85 6.60 -2.01
C THR A 218 -12.40 5.33 -2.66
N LEU A 219 -11.69 4.78 -3.66
CA LEU A 219 -12.07 3.50 -4.28
C LEU A 219 -11.84 2.31 -3.34
N ALA A 220 -10.84 2.39 -2.46
CA ALA A 220 -10.51 1.34 -1.50
C ALA A 220 -11.43 1.31 -0.26
N LEU A 221 -12.11 2.43 0.05
CA LEU A 221 -13.06 2.58 1.16
C LEU A 221 -14.45 2.11 0.78
#